data_accc8627a1866f8a8ae563badd86f56d
#
_entry.id   accc8627a1866f8a8ae563badd86f56d
#
_cell.length_a   1.000
_cell.length_b   1.000
_cell.length_c   1.000
_cell.angle_alpha   90.00
_cell.angle_beta   90.00
_cell.angle_gamma   90.00
#
_symmetry.space_group_name_H-M   'P 1'
#
loop_
_entity.id
_entity.type
_entity.pdbx_description
1 polymer ?
#
loop_
_entity_poly.entity_id
_entity_poly.type
_entity_poly.pdbx_seq_one_letter_code
_entity_poly.pdbx_strand_id
1 'polypeptide(L)'
;MKRAVFPGSFDPVTIGHQDIVKRGLKIFDEIIIGVGENINKKYMFSNNERFDFVSKTFEGDTKVLIKTYNGLTVDFCKKNNAEFIIRGLRNPADFEFEKSI
;
A
#
# COMPACT_ATOMS: atom_id res chain seq x y z
N MET A 1 -17.15 -2.83 7.04
CA MET A 1 -15.89 -2.03 7.07
C MET A 1 -15.34 -1.89 5.66
N LYS A 2 -15.08 -0.67 5.24
CA LYS A 2 -14.42 -0.43 3.95
C LYS A 2 -12.92 -0.56 4.14
N ARG A 3 -12.33 -1.57 3.55
CA ARG A 3 -10.91 -1.85 3.62
C ARG A 3 -10.29 -1.82 2.24
N ALA A 4 -9.17 -1.12 2.10
CA ALA A 4 -8.45 -1.03 0.84
C ALA A 4 -7.01 -1.50 1.00
N VAL A 5 -6.46 -2.05 -0.08
CA VAL A 5 -5.03 -2.36 -0.18
C VAL A 5 -4.39 -1.28 -1.05
N PHE A 6 -3.26 -0.78 -0.60
CA PHE A 6 -2.42 0.11 -1.39
C PHE A 6 -1.14 -0.66 -1.71
N PRO A 7 -1.08 -1.29 -2.88
CA PRO A 7 0.08 -2.10 -3.25
C PRO A 7 1.17 -1.26 -3.89
N GLY A 8 2.40 -1.64 -3.70
CA GLY A 8 3.52 -1.00 -4.36
C GLY A 8 4.84 -1.60 -3.93
N SER A 9 5.91 -1.14 -4.56
CA SER A 9 7.26 -1.55 -4.19
C SER A 9 7.76 -0.75 -2.99
N PHE A 10 7.39 0.52 -2.91
CA PHE A 10 7.83 1.44 -1.86
C PHE A 10 9.35 1.41 -1.72
N ASP A 11 10.03 1.77 -2.78
CA ASP A 11 11.48 1.62 -2.91
C ASP A 11 12.17 2.96 -3.21
N PRO A 12 12.17 3.93 -2.30
CA PRO A 12 11.53 3.92 -0.98
C PRO A 12 10.11 4.51 -0.97
N VAL A 13 9.48 4.51 0.18
CA VAL A 13 8.24 5.25 0.42
C VAL A 13 8.52 6.75 0.29
N THR A 14 7.55 7.49 -0.27
CA THR A 14 7.69 8.93 -0.54
C THR A 14 6.57 9.74 0.09
N ILE A 15 6.73 11.07 0.05
CA ILE A 15 5.67 11.99 0.47
C ILE A 15 4.41 11.80 -0.36
N GLY A 16 4.57 11.46 -1.64
CA GLY A 16 3.42 11.14 -2.50
C GLY A 16 2.62 9.96 -2.00
N HIS A 17 3.31 8.92 -1.52
CA HIS A 17 2.63 7.77 -0.92
C HIS A 17 1.88 8.17 0.35
N GLN A 18 2.49 9.01 1.18
CA GLN A 18 1.84 9.50 2.40
C GLN A 18 0.57 10.30 2.09
N ASP A 19 0.62 11.13 1.06
CA ASP A 19 -0.53 11.92 0.64
C ASP A 19 -1.68 11.03 0.17
N ILE A 20 -1.37 9.99 -0.60
CA ILE A 20 -2.38 9.04 -1.08
C ILE A 20 -3.05 8.33 0.10
N VAL A 21 -2.28 7.88 1.08
CA VAL A 21 -2.83 7.23 2.26
C VAL A 21 -3.72 8.20 3.05
N LYS A 22 -3.26 9.43 3.23
CA LYS A 22 -4.03 10.45 3.94
C LYS A 22 -5.39 10.70 3.29
N ARG A 23 -5.42 10.78 1.96
CA ARG A 23 -6.67 10.93 1.21
C ARG A 23 -7.54 9.69 1.32
N GLY A 24 -6.92 8.52 1.22
CA GLY A 24 -7.63 7.24 1.32
C GLY A 24 -8.31 7.05 2.67
N LEU A 25 -7.70 7.52 3.74
CA LEU A 25 -8.29 7.41 5.08
C LEU A 25 -9.56 8.24 5.27
N LYS A 26 -9.85 9.14 4.36
CA LYS A 26 -11.13 9.87 4.36
C LYS A 26 -12.25 9.04 3.74
N ILE A 27 -11.90 8.02 2.97
CA ILE A 27 -12.85 7.18 2.23
C ILE A 27 -12.96 5.79 2.86
N PHE A 28 -11.82 5.23 3.27
CA PHE A 28 -11.74 3.87 3.78
C PHE A 28 -11.54 3.84 5.28
N ASP A 29 -12.11 2.82 5.92
CA ASP A 29 -11.97 2.62 7.36
C ASP A 29 -10.58 2.13 7.72
N GLU A 30 -9.95 1.38 6.80
CA GLU A 30 -8.64 0.81 7.03
C GLU A 30 -7.90 0.69 5.70
N ILE A 31 -6.61 0.98 5.71
CA ILE A 31 -5.75 0.81 4.56
C ILE A 31 -4.64 -0.16 4.91
N ILE A 32 -4.47 -1.18 4.08
CA ILE A 32 -3.37 -2.12 4.19
C ILE A 32 -2.36 -1.77 3.11
N ILE A 33 -1.18 -1.32 3.52
CA ILE A 33 -0.09 -1.07 2.58
C ILE A 33 0.58 -2.40 2.31
N GLY A 34 0.54 -2.84 1.07
CA GLY A 34 1.15 -4.08 0.63
C GLY A 34 2.49 -3.81 -0.02
N VAL A 35 3.58 -4.11 0.70
CA VAL A 35 4.93 -3.98 0.16
C VAL A 35 5.20 -5.22 -0.66
N GLY A 36 5.14 -5.07 -1.98
CA GLY A 36 5.29 -6.19 -2.90
C GLY A 36 6.73 -6.58 -3.12
N GLU A 37 6.96 -7.86 -3.30
CA GLU A 37 8.26 -8.41 -3.64
C GLU A 37 8.15 -9.25 -4.90
N ASN A 38 9.00 -8.93 -5.89
CA ASN A 38 9.10 -9.68 -7.13
C ASN A 38 10.56 -10.10 -7.29
N ILE A 39 10.82 -11.39 -7.26
CA ILE A 39 12.18 -11.93 -7.33
C ILE A 39 12.88 -11.59 -8.65
N ASN A 40 12.11 -11.27 -9.69
CA ASN A 40 12.67 -10.92 -11.00
C ASN A 40 12.97 -9.42 -11.14
N LYS A 41 12.68 -8.64 -10.12
CA LYS A 41 12.89 -7.20 -10.15
C LYS A 41 14.03 -6.81 -9.21
N LYS A 42 14.84 -5.87 -9.66
CA LYS A 42 15.88 -5.30 -8.80
C LYS A 42 15.33 -4.13 -8.00
N TYR A 43 15.59 -4.13 -6.71
CA TYR A 43 15.17 -3.05 -5.83
C TYR A 43 16.37 -2.30 -5.31
N MET A 44 16.17 -1.01 -5.01
CA MET A 44 17.19 -0.19 -4.38
C MET A 44 17.42 -0.64 -2.93
N PHE A 45 16.37 -0.98 -2.24
CA PHE A 45 16.41 -1.43 -0.84
C PHE A 45 15.85 -2.84 -0.71
N SER A 46 16.35 -3.57 0.28
CA SER A 46 15.87 -4.92 0.57
C SER A 46 14.40 -4.90 1.01
N ASN A 47 13.76 -6.05 0.96
CA ASN A 47 12.38 -6.19 1.42
C ASN A 47 12.22 -5.73 2.88
N ASN A 48 13.14 -6.13 3.75
CA ASN A 48 13.10 -5.74 5.15
C ASN A 48 13.29 -4.23 5.33
N GLU A 49 14.19 -3.63 4.57
CA GLU A 49 14.41 -2.18 4.63
C GLU A 49 13.18 -1.42 4.15
N ARG A 50 12.57 -1.87 3.04
CA ARG A 50 11.37 -1.22 2.51
C ARG A 50 10.21 -1.31 3.50
N PHE A 51 10.03 -2.47 4.10
CA PHE A 51 9.01 -2.67 5.12
C PHE A 51 9.24 -1.75 6.33
N ASP A 52 10.48 -1.66 6.80
CA ASP A 52 10.83 -0.82 7.95
C ASP A 52 10.58 0.66 7.67
N PHE A 53 10.95 1.13 6.48
CA PHE A 53 10.74 2.54 6.10
C PHE A 53 9.25 2.87 6.08
N VAL A 54 8.44 2.00 5.49
CA VAL A 54 6.99 2.20 5.43
C VAL A 54 6.40 2.16 6.84
N SER A 55 6.82 1.20 7.65
CA SER A 55 6.31 1.07 9.02
C SER A 55 6.59 2.30 9.85
N LYS A 56 7.80 2.86 9.74
CA LYS A 56 8.16 4.08 10.46
C LYS A 56 7.39 5.29 9.95
N THR A 57 7.17 5.36 8.65
CA THR A 57 6.46 6.47 8.04
C THR A 57 5.03 6.59 8.57
N PHE A 58 4.36 5.46 8.77
CA PHE A 58 2.97 5.42 9.21
C PHE A 58 2.81 5.01 10.66
N GLU A 59 3.90 5.06 11.42
CA GLU A 59 3.86 4.81 12.86
C GLU A 59 2.89 5.78 13.53
N GLY A 60 1.98 5.26 14.32
CA GLY A 60 0.96 6.06 14.97
C GLY A 60 -0.37 6.12 14.22
N ASP A 61 -0.41 5.75 12.96
CA ASP A 61 -1.67 5.68 12.20
C ASP A 61 -2.34 4.34 12.47
N THR A 62 -3.27 4.32 13.41
CA THR A 62 -3.92 3.08 13.85
C THR A 62 -4.77 2.41 12.77
N LYS A 63 -5.16 3.15 11.73
CA LYS A 63 -5.97 2.62 10.63
C LYS A 63 -5.12 2.14 9.44
N VAL A 64 -3.81 2.17 9.57
CA VAL A 64 -2.89 1.74 8.53
C VAL A 64 -2.14 0.51 9.01
N LEU A 65 -2.24 -0.57 8.23
CA LEU A 65 -1.50 -1.80 8.47
C LEU A 65 -0.47 -1.97 7.38
N ILE A 66 0.69 -2.50 7.73
CA ILE A 66 1.79 -2.72 6.77
C ILE A 66 2.03 -4.21 6.67
N LYS A 67 2.00 -4.73 5.45
CA LYS A 67 2.26 -6.15 5.20
C LYS A 67 3.13 -6.30 3.96
N THR A 68 3.92 -7.36 3.93
CA THR A 68 4.66 -7.74 2.73
C THR A 68 3.90 -8.86 2.02
N TYR A 69 4.07 -8.96 0.71
CA TYR A 69 3.47 -10.06 -0.04
C TYR A 69 4.24 -10.32 -1.32
N ASN A 70 4.07 -11.51 -1.85
CA ASN A 70 4.52 -11.87 -3.19
C ASN A 70 3.32 -12.50 -3.92
N GLY A 71 3.45 -12.67 -5.23
CA GLY A 71 2.36 -13.22 -6.02
C GLY A 71 1.36 -12.16 -6.45
N LEU A 72 0.14 -12.56 -6.71
CA LEU A 72 -0.88 -11.68 -7.28
C LEU A 72 -1.49 -10.77 -6.23
N THR A 73 -1.62 -9.49 -6.59
CA THR A 73 -2.24 -8.49 -5.73
C THR A 73 -3.69 -8.85 -5.39
N VAL A 74 -4.42 -9.41 -6.34
CA VAL A 74 -5.81 -9.85 -6.13
C VAL A 74 -5.89 -10.89 -5.02
N ASP A 75 -4.98 -11.84 -5.00
CA ASP A 75 -4.93 -12.88 -3.96
C ASP A 75 -4.62 -12.27 -2.60
N PHE A 76 -3.72 -11.31 -2.56
CA PHE A 76 -3.39 -10.58 -1.34
C PHE A 76 -4.62 -9.84 -0.80
N CYS A 77 -5.37 -9.19 -1.67
CA CYS A 77 -6.60 -8.51 -1.29
C CYS A 77 -7.61 -9.47 -0.68
N LYS A 78 -7.80 -10.63 -1.29
CA LYS A 78 -8.73 -11.64 -0.79
C LYS A 78 -8.34 -12.16 0.58
N LYS A 79 -7.05 -12.42 0.79
CA LYS A 79 -6.54 -12.88 2.08
C LYS A 79 -6.78 -11.87 3.20
N ASN A 80 -6.81 -10.60 2.86
CA ASN A 80 -6.97 -9.53 3.82
C ASN A 80 -8.38 -8.97 3.89
N ASN A 81 -9.32 -9.58 3.17
CA ASN A 81 -10.71 -9.14 3.12
C ASN A 81 -10.83 -7.68 2.67
N ALA A 82 -10.00 -7.28 1.72
CA ALA A 82 -10.00 -5.94 1.16
C ALA A 82 -10.77 -5.92 -0.15
N GLU A 83 -11.79 -5.08 -0.23
CA GLU A 83 -12.64 -4.97 -1.41
C GLU A 83 -12.10 -3.97 -2.44
N PHE A 84 -11.19 -3.10 -2.05
CA PHE A 84 -10.71 -2.01 -2.89
C PHE A 84 -9.20 -2.02 -3.01
N ILE A 85 -8.72 -1.54 -4.16
CA ILE A 85 -7.30 -1.34 -4.43
C ILE A 85 -7.09 0.14 -4.71
N ILE A 86 -6.14 0.75 -4.01
CA ILE A 86 -5.76 2.13 -4.22
C ILE A 86 -4.60 2.16 -5.20
N ARG A 87 -4.69 3.03 -6.20
CA ARG A 87 -3.60 3.24 -7.15
C ARG A 87 -3.09 4.67 -7.01
N GLY A 88 -1.77 4.79 -6.88
CA GLY A 88 -1.11 6.08 -6.92
C GLY A 88 -0.81 6.45 -8.37
N LEU A 89 -1.26 7.61 -8.81
CA LEU A 89 -0.96 8.11 -10.12
C LEU A 89 0.32 8.95 -10.10
N ARG A 90 0.90 9.19 -11.28
CA ARG A 90 2.14 9.96 -11.39
C ARG A 90 2.01 11.39 -10.86
N ASN A 91 0.82 11.98 -11.04
CA ASN A 91 0.54 13.29 -10.53
C ASN A 91 0.12 13.18 -9.08
N PRO A 92 0.86 13.77 -8.12
CA PRO A 92 0.52 13.66 -6.70
C PRO A 92 -0.86 14.21 -6.34
N ALA A 93 -1.44 15.05 -7.18
CA ALA A 93 -2.78 15.58 -6.95
C ALA A 93 -3.87 14.56 -7.26
N ASP A 94 -3.55 13.51 -8.01
CA ASP A 94 -4.51 12.53 -8.46
C ASP A 94 -4.49 11.29 -7.58
N PHE A 95 -5.66 10.70 -7.45
CA PHE A 95 -5.86 9.54 -6.60
C PHE A 95 -6.96 8.70 -7.22
N GLU A 96 -6.69 7.40 -7.36
CA GLU A 96 -7.66 6.45 -7.88
C GLU A 96 -7.75 5.22 -7.00
N PHE A 97 -8.93 4.64 -6.99
CA PHE A 97 -9.12 3.31 -6.43
C PHE A 97 -10.11 2.53 -7.28
N GLU A 98 -10.04 1.21 -7.17
CA GLU A 98 -10.96 0.35 -7.90
C GLU A 98 -11.37 -0.82 -7.03
N LYS A 99 -12.50 -1.43 -7.36
CA LYS A 99 -12.98 -2.61 -6.66
C LYS A 99 -12.11 -3.81 -7.07
N SER A 100 -11.65 -4.58 -6.09
CA SER A 100 -10.73 -5.70 -6.34
C SER A 100 -11.45 -6.97 -6.85
N ILE A 101 -12.75 -6.98 -6.81
CA ILE A 101 -13.56 -8.14 -7.22
C ILE A 101 -14.50 -7.74 -8.34
#